data_d0895a2f84b5e1d18e5535404aa72d2e
#
_entry.id   d0895a2f84b5e1d18e5535404aa72d2e
#
_cell.length_a   1.000
_cell.length_b   1.000
_cell.length_c   1.000
_cell.angle_alpha   90.00
_cell.angle_beta   90.00
_cell.angle_gamma   90.00
#
_symmetry.space_group_name_H-M   'P 1'
#
loop_
_entity.id
_entity.type
_entity.pdbx_description
1 polymer ?
#
loop_
_entity_poly.entity_id
_entity_poly.type
_entity_poly.pdbx_seq_one_letter_code
_entity_poly.pdbx_strand_id
1 'polypeptide(L)'
;MVEKISLSGVSNEEWLRLRKSGIGGSDAGVICGVKPYSSAMKVFQDKTSEAVEEQDSEAIRIGHDLEDYVAQRFTEATGLKVRKSNFMYRSVEHSFMIADVDRLIVGEDAGLECKTASAYNADKWADGNIPLHYVMQCYHYMAVTGKKVWFIAAVILGREFIYRRLEWDDDLIGRLISIETDFWNNHVAKGIMPPPDGSRACDEVLEQYFHTAKTASAIALVGFDEKLRRREEILGFISELQEEQKQIEQEVKLFMQDNELASSDSFRVSWKNIDATKLDTKRIKEERPELYADYGKVFHSRRFEVKAA
;
A
#
# COMPACT_ATOMS: atom_id res chain seq x y z
N MET A 1 13.64 -7.54 -25.80
CA MET A 1 12.44 -7.87 -26.63
C MET A 1 11.23 -7.98 -25.72
N VAL A 2 10.03 -7.67 -26.23
CA VAL A 2 8.77 -7.69 -25.46
C VAL A 2 7.74 -8.55 -26.20
N GLU A 3 7.10 -9.45 -25.47
CA GLU A 3 5.93 -10.21 -25.91
C GLU A 3 4.67 -9.34 -25.69
N LYS A 4 3.69 -9.47 -26.60
CA LYS A 4 2.40 -8.79 -26.50
C LYS A 4 1.29 -9.82 -26.39
N ILE A 5 0.57 -9.80 -25.27
CA ILE A 5 -0.58 -10.67 -25.01
C ILE A 5 -1.83 -9.84 -25.26
N SER A 6 -2.67 -10.25 -26.23
CA SER A 6 -3.90 -9.52 -26.54
C SER A 6 -4.89 -9.60 -25.39
N LEU A 7 -5.45 -8.46 -25.01
CA LEU A 7 -6.53 -8.36 -24.03
C LEU A 7 -7.92 -8.22 -24.67
N SER A 8 -7.99 -8.25 -26.02
CA SER A 8 -9.26 -8.16 -26.75
C SER A 8 -10.11 -9.41 -26.50
N GLY A 9 -11.29 -9.23 -25.91
CA GLY A 9 -12.20 -10.33 -25.59
C GLY A 9 -11.84 -11.13 -24.33
N VAL A 10 -10.80 -10.74 -23.62
CA VAL A 10 -10.41 -11.35 -22.34
C VAL A 10 -11.41 -10.91 -21.25
N SER A 11 -11.95 -11.85 -20.50
CA SER A 11 -12.82 -11.57 -19.35
C SER A 11 -12.02 -10.97 -18.18
N ASN A 12 -12.72 -10.30 -17.24
CA ASN A 12 -12.07 -9.77 -16.04
C ASN A 12 -11.35 -10.85 -15.23
N GLU A 13 -11.94 -12.04 -15.11
CA GLU A 13 -11.34 -13.18 -14.41
C GLU A 13 -10.04 -13.64 -15.11
N GLU A 14 -10.05 -13.76 -16.43
CA GLU A 14 -8.85 -14.13 -17.21
C GLU A 14 -7.76 -13.07 -17.11
N TRP A 15 -8.13 -11.78 -17.14
CA TRP A 15 -7.20 -10.68 -16.95
C TRP A 15 -6.57 -10.71 -15.54
N LEU A 16 -7.35 -10.96 -14.49
CA LEU A 16 -6.84 -11.14 -13.14
C LEU A 16 -5.88 -12.34 -13.05
N ARG A 17 -6.17 -13.45 -13.71
CA ARG A 17 -5.25 -14.61 -13.79
C ARG A 17 -3.95 -14.25 -14.51
N LEU A 18 -4.03 -13.51 -15.62
CA LEU A 18 -2.84 -13.01 -16.31
C LEU A 18 -1.98 -12.13 -15.40
N ARG A 19 -2.61 -11.22 -14.64
CA ARG A 19 -1.90 -10.39 -13.65
C ARG A 19 -1.21 -11.20 -12.55
N LYS A 20 -1.77 -12.33 -12.14
CA LYS A 20 -1.13 -13.23 -11.16
C LYS A 20 0.09 -13.96 -11.73
N SER A 21 0.19 -14.11 -13.03
CA SER A 21 1.30 -14.82 -13.69
C SER A 21 2.63 -14.07 -13.67
N GLY A 22 2.67 -12.85 -13.09
CA GLY A 22 3.88 -12.05 -13.02
C GLY A 22 3.78 -10.85 -12.10
N ILE A 23 4.88 -10.13 -11.95
CA ILE A 23 4.97 -8.86 -11.24
C ILE A 23 4.46 -7.76 -12.18
N GLY A 24 3.43 -7.03 -11.79
CA GLY A 24 2.92 -5.87 -12.51
C GLY A 24 3.49 -4.56 -11.96
N GLY A 25 3.28 -3.44 -12.68
CA GLY A 25 3.81 -2.15 -12.26
C GLY A 25 3.32 -1.68 -10.88
N SER A 26 2.09 -1.99 -10.49
CA SER A 26 1.57 -1.66 -9.16
C SER A 26 2.23 -2.47 -8.03
N ASP A 27 2.82 -3.63 -8.35
CA ASP A 27 3.51 -4.49 -7.38
C ASP A 27 4.95 -4.01 -7.14
N ALA A 28 5.59 -3.41 -8.16
CA ALA A 28 6.96 -2.93 -8.11
C ALA A 28 7.25 -2.03 -6.90
N GLY A 29 6.40 -1.02 -6.68
CA GLY A 29 6.54 -0.13 -5.53
C GLY A 29 6.31 -0.81 -4.17
N VAL A 30 5.52 -1.89 -4.13
CA VAL A 30 5.30 -2.69 -2.91
C VAL A 30 6.54 -3.53 -2.62
N ILE A 31 7.05 -4.24 -3.62
CA ILE A 31 8.24 -5.11 -3.50
C ILE A 31 9.47 -4.28 -3.10
N CYS A 32 9.59 -3.05 -3.62
CA CYS A 32 10.62 -2.10 -3.22
C CYS A 32 10.42 -1.48 -1.82
N GLY A 33 9.32 -1.78 -1.11
CA GLY A 33 9.04 -1.24 0.23
C GLY A 33 8.68 0.25 0.26
N VAL A 34 8.32 0.86 -0.88
CA VAL A 34 8.02 2.30 -0.97
C VAL A 34 6.52 2.61 -1.11
N LYS A 35 5.66 1.60 -1.20
CA LYS A 35 4.21 1.77 -1.23
C LYS A 35 3.62 1.65 0.18
N PRO A 36 3.01 2.70 0.71
CA PRO A 36 2.35 2.62 2.01
C PRO A 36 1.13 1.68 1.95
N TYR A 37 0.77 1.11 3.09
CA TYR A 37 -0.43 0.26 3.26
C TYR A 37 -0.42 -1.06 2.48
N SER A 38 0.74 -1.53 2.02
CA SER A 38 0.92 -2.84 1.40
C SER A 38 2.28 -3.42 1.76
N SER A 39 2.51 -4.71 1.54
CA SER A 39 3.75 -5.40 1.87
C SER A 39 4.13 -6.43 0.80
N ALA A 40 5.42 -6.79 0.74
CA ALA A 40 5.89 -7.88 -0.12
C ALA A 40 5.17 -9.21 0.18
N MET A 41 4.80 -9.46 1.45
CA MET A 41 3.98 -10.62 1.83
C MET A 41 2.60 -10.59 1.16
N LYS A 42 1.97 -9.41 1.03
CA LYS A 42 0.67 -9.28 0.36
C LYS A 42 0.77 -9.56 -1.13
N VAL A 43 1.83 -9.08 -1.79
CA VAL A 43 2.10 -9.42 -3.19
C VAL A 43 2.36 -10.92 -3.35
N PHE A 44 3.17 -11.52 -2.46
CA PHE A 44 3.40 -12.96 -2.45
C PHE A 44 2.10 -13.75 -2.33
N GLN A 45 1.24 -13.38 -1.37
CA GLN A 45 -0.07 -14.00 -1.18
C GLN A 45 -0.92 -13.91 -2.45
N ASP A 46 -0.98 -12.73 -3.08
CA ASP A 46 -1.70 -12.54 -4.34
C ASP A 46 -1.16 -13.47 -5.44
N LYS A 47 0.17 -13.51 -5.64
CA LYS A 47 0.77 -14.31 -6.73
C LYS A 47 0.70 -15.83 -6.50
N THR A 48 0.62 -16.30 -5.26
CA THR A 48 0.62 -17.73 -4.91
C THR A 48 -0.77 -18.29 -4.58
N SER A 49 -1.76 -17.44 -4.33
CA SER A 49 -3.14 -17.85 -4.08
C SER A 49 -3.84 -18.31 -5.37
N GLU A 50 -4.59 -19.40 -5.30
CA GLU A 50 -5.46 -19.85 -6.40
C GLU A 50 -6.73 -18.96 -6.53
N ALA A 51 -7.15 -18.33 -5.44
CA ALA A 51 -8.32 -17.47 -5.44
C ALA A 51 -8.08 -16.22 -6.28
N VAL A 52 -9.02 -15.91 -7.16
CA VAL A 52 -9.06 -14.67 -7.93
C VAL A 52 -10.05 -13.75 -7.24
N GLU A 53 -9.55 -12.85 -6.41
CA GLU A 53 -10.37 -11.87 -5.72
C GLU A 53 -10.33 -10.55 -6.48
N GLU A 54 -11.50 -10.07 -6.87
CA GLU A 54 -11.65 -8.73 -7.41
C GLU A 54 -11.63 -7.73 -6.24
N GLN A 55 -10.66 -6.83 -6.25
CA GLN A 55 -10.68 -5.69 -5.34
C GLN A 55 -11.62 -4.64 -5.92
N ASP A 56 -12.80 -4.51 -5.35
CA ASP A 56 -13.76 -3.50 -5.70
C ASP A 56 -13.88 -2.44 -4.59
N SER A 57 -13.65 -1.18 -4.96
CA SER A 57 -13.88 -0.04 -4.08
C SER A 57 -14.28 1.17 -4.93
N GLU A 58 -15.02 2.09 -4.34
CA GLU A 58 -15.40 3.33 -5.01
C GLU A 58 -14.19 4.11 -5.54
N ALA A 59 -13.06 4.08 -4.82
CA ALA A 59 -11.83 4.71 -5.27
C ALA A 59 -11.25 4.07 -6.54
N ILE A 60 -11.34 2.74 -6.67
CA ILE A 60 -10.92 2.01 -7.88
C ILE A 60 -11.84 2.35 -9.05
N ARG A 61 -13.16 2.36 -8.84
CA ARG A 61 -14.15 2.72 -9.86
C ARG A 61 -13.93 4.14 -10.36
N ILE A 62 -13.82 5.12 -9.48
CA ILE A 62 -13.49 6.51 -9.82
C ILE A 62 -12.17 6.58 -10.62
N GLY A 63 -11.16 5.79 -10.23
CA GLY A 63 -9.90 5.72 -10.95
C GLY A 63 -10.08 5.29 -12.39
N HIS A 64 -10.82 4.22 -12.64
CA HIS A 64 -11.13 3.72 -13.98
C HIS A 64 -11.98 4.70 -14.80
N ASP A 65 -13.04 5.26 -14.20
CA ASP A 65 -13.95 6.18 -14.88
C ASP A 65 -13.25 7.48 -15.33
N LEU A 66 -12.28 7.94 -14.54
CA LEU A 66 -11.55 9.17 -14.82
C LEU A 66 -10.27 8.98 -15.64
N GLU A 67 -9.86 7.76 -15.94
CA GLU A 67 -8.62 7.47 -16.70
C GLU A 67 -8.63 8.14 -18.07
N ASP A 68 -9.76 8.06 -18.81
CA ASP A 68 -9.91 8.74 -20.11
C ASP A 68 -9.86 10.26 -19.96
N TYR A 69 -10.40 10.80 -18.89
CA TYR A 69 -10.35 12.24 -18.59
C TYR A 69 -8.91 12.70 -18.29
N VAL A 70 -8.16 11.95 -17.49
CA VAL A 70 -6.74 12.26 -17.23
C VAL A 70 -5.92 12.24 -18.51
N ALA A 71 -6.15 11.25 -19.38
CA ALA A 71 -5.49 11.13 -20.68
C ALA A 71 -5.84 12.30 -21.63
N GLN A 72 -7.09 12.75 -21.61
CA GLN A 72 -7.52 13.94 -22.36
C GLN A 72 -6.81 15.21 -21.84
N ARG A 73 -6.80 15.43 -20.53
CA ARG A 73 -6.12 16.58 -19.90
C ARG A 73 -4.63 16.59 -20.20
N PHE A 74 -3.99 15.41 -20.26
CA PHE A 74 -2.59 15.29 -20.67
C PHE A 74 -2.40 15.75 -22.13
N THR A 75 -3.28 15.32 -23.03
CA THR A 75 -3.22 15.72 -24.44
C THR A 75 -3.43 17.24 -24.59
N GLU A 76 -4.37 17.82 -23.85
CA GLU A 76 -4.62 19.28 -23.84
C GLU A 76 -3.39 20.07 -23.36
N ALA A 77 -2.73 19.59 -22.31
CA ALA A 77 -1.60 20.28 -21.69
C ALA A 77 -0.29 20.15 -22.49
N THR A 78 -0.11 19.06 -23.24
CA THR A 78 1.17 18.73 -23.89
C THR A 78 1.11 18.78 -25.42
N GLY A 79 -0.06 18.68 -26.02
CA GLY A 79 -0.25 18.48 -27.47
C GLY A 79 0.04 17.04 -27.94
N LEU A 80 0.54 16.16 -27.05
CA LEU A 80 0.87 14.78 -27.37
C LEU A 80 -0.39 13.93 -27.44
N LYS A 81 -0.60 13.24 -28.57
CA LYS A 81 -1.73 12.33 -28.75
C LYS A 81 -1.44 11.00 -28.06
N VAL A 82 -2.44 10.45 -27.40
CA VAL A 82 -2.34 9.15 -26.71
C VAL A 82 -3.35 8.15 -27.28
N ARG A 83 -3.05 6.86 -27.09
CA ARG A 83 -3.97 5.77 -27.45
C ARG A 83 -3.97 4.70 -26.36
N LYS A 84 -5.09 4.03 -26.13
CA LYS A 84 -5.20 2.85 -25.28
C LYS A 84 -4.32 1.73 -25.82
N SER A 85 -3.75 0.92 -24.91
CA SER A 85 -3.12 -0.34 -25.27
C SER A 85 -4.11 -1.47 -24.98
N ASN A 86 -4.38 -2.31 -25.97
CA ASN A 86 -5.19 -3.53 -25.81
C ASN A 86 -4.30 -4.75 -25.59
N PHE A 87 -3.11 -4.55 -25.04
CA PHE A 87 -2.13 -5.61 -24.81
C PHE A 87 -1.56 -5.49 -23.40
N MET A 88 -1.42 -6.64 -22.75
CA MET A 88 -0.47 -6.81 -21.66
C MET A 88 0.90 -7.12 -22.28
N TYR A 89 1.93 -6.48 -21.80
CA TYR A 89 3.31 -6.67 -22.22
C TYR A 89 4.02 -7.61 -21.25
N ARG A 90 4.87 -8.50 -21.77
CA ARG A 90 5.71 -9.37 -20.96
C ARG A 90 7.16 -9.26 -21.43
N SER A 91 8.08 -9.11 -20.50
CA SER A 91 9.50 -9.14 -20.80
C SER A 91 9.90 -10.53 -21.30
N VAL A 92 10.61 -10.60 -22.42
CA VAL A 92 11.15 -11.88 -22.92
C VAL A 92 12.32 -12.36 -22.07
N GLU A 93 13.11 -11.43 -21.55
CA GLU A 93 14.28 -11.72 -20.71
C GLU A 93 13.88 -12.09 -19.29
N HIS A 94 12.91 -11.39 -18.73
CA HIS A 94 12.37 -11.59 -17.38
C HIS A 94 10.88 -11.91 -17.46
N SER A 95 10.53 -13.14 -17.84
CA SER A 95 9.16 -13.55 -18.17
C SER A 95 8.13 -13.37 -17.05
N PHE A 96 8.59 -13.18 -15.82
CA PHE A 96 7.76 -12.84 -14.67
C PHE A 96 7.43 -11.34 -14.58
N MET A 97 8.04 -10.46 -15.37
CA MET A 97 7.72 -9.03 -15.42
C MET A 97 6.68 -8.76 -16.49
N ILE A 98 5.53 -8.22 -16.07
CA ILE A 98 4.40 -7.93 -16.95
C ILE A 98 3.95 -6.47 -16.78
N ALA A 99 3.47 -5.86 -17.85
CA ALA A 99 2.98 -4.48 -17.83
C ALA A 99 1.62 -4.38 -18.54
N ASP A 100 0.62 -3.92 -17.80
CA ASP A 100 -0.66 -3.46 -18.30
C ASP A 100 -0.65 -1.93 -18.23
N VAL A 101 -0.58 -1.28 -19.39
CA VAL A 101 -0.28 0.15 -19.48
C VAL A 101 -1.50 0.95 -19.92
N ASP A 102 -1.78 2.07 -19.26
CA ASP A 102 -2.96 2.87 -19.53
C ASP A 102 -2.95 3.42 -20.96
N ARG A 103 -1.87 4.12 -21.35
CA ARG A 103 -1.75 4.75 -22.67
C ARG A 103 -0.35 4.64 -23.22
N LEU A 104 -0.27 4.67 -24.55
CA LEU A 104 0.95 4.87 -25.32
C LEU A 104 0.88 6.22 -26.05
N ILE A 105 2.01 6.92 -26.13
CA ILE A 105 2.12 8.17 -26.89
C ILE A 105 2.22 7.83 -28.38
N VAL A 106 1.41 8.50 -29.20
CA VAL A 106 1.40 8.26 -30.65
C VAL A 106 2.59 8.93 -31.30
N GLY A 107 3.39 8.14 -32.02
CA GLY A 107 4.58 8.65 -32.71
C GLY A 107 5.82 8.77 -31.86
N GLU A 108 5.75 8.46 -30.55
CA GLU A 108 6.84 8.57 -29.60
C GLU A 108 7.18 7.21 -28.97
N ASP A 109 8.43 7.03 -28.57
CA ASP A 109 8.85 5.85 -27.80
C ASP A 109 8.57 6.07 -26.30
N ALA A 110 7.31 6.35 -25.98
CA ALA A 110 6.87 6.76 -24.65
C ALA A 110 5.53 6.13 -24.27
N GLY A 111 5.28 6.07 -22.96
CA GLY A 111 3.99 5.69 -22.36
C GLY A 111 3.46 6.76 -21.42
N LEU A 112 2.22 6.59 -20.97
CA LEU A 112 1.55 7.46 -20.01
C LEU A 112 0.82 6.61 -18.97
N GLU A 113 1.05 6.91 -17.73
CA GLU A 113 0.29 6.43 -16.56
C GLU A 113 -0.68 7.52 -16.10
N CYS A 114 -1.95 7.15 -15.93
CA CYS A 114 -3.03 8.04 -15.52
C CYS A 114 -3.41 7.81 -14.07
N LYS A 115 -3.45 8.87 -13.26
CA LYS A 115 -3.80 8.77 -11.83
C LYS A 115 -4.88 9.76 -11.44
N THR A 116 -5.68 9.37 -10.46
CA THR A 116 -6.54 10.26 -9.69
C THR A 116 -6.08 10.26 -8.24
N ALA A 117 -6.05 11.43 -7.63
CA ALA A 117 -5.70 11.56 -6.22
C ALA A 117 -6.75 12.44 -5.51
N SER A 118 -7.08 12.10 -4.27
CA SER A 118 -7.94 12.96 -3.45
C SER A 118 -7.22 14.26 -3.09
N ALA A 119 -7.98 15.33 -2.85
CA ALA A 119 -7.45 16.61 -2.37
C ALA A 119 -6.61 16.48 -1.08
N TYR A 120 -6.88 15.47 -0.26
CA TYR A 120 -6.13 15.16 0.97
C TYR A 120 -4.68 14.73 0.70
N ASN A 121 -4.43 14.14 -0.47
CA ASN A 121 -3.09 13.68 -0.87
C ASN A 121 -2.35 14.70 -1.77
N ALA A 122 -2.86 15.92 -1.93
CA ALA A 122 -2.26 16.93 -2.82
C ALA A 122 -0.80 17.23 -2.47
N ASP A 123 -0.47 17.30 -1.19
CA ASP A 123 0.89 17.62 -0.71
C ASP A 123 1.94 16.60 -1.20
N LYS A 124 1.53 15.34 -1.45
CA LYS A 124 2.44 14.31 -2.00
C LYS A 124 2.82 14.55 -3.45
N TRP A 125 2.11 15.44 -4.13
CA TRP A 125 2.31 15.81 -5.53
C TRP A 125 2.83 17.23 -5.71
N ALA A 126 2.95 17.99 -4.59
CA ALA A 126 3.44 19.37 -4.61
C ALA A 126 4.91 19.44 -5.04
N ASP A 127 5.35 20.63 -5.47
CA ASP A 127 6.75 20.96 -5.78
C ASP A 127 7.43 20.02 -6.80
N GLY A 128 6.68 19.44 -7.70
CA GLY A 128 7.21 18.51 -8.70
C GLY A 128 7.35 17.07 -8.25
N ASN A 129 6.99 16.76 -7.02
CA ASN A 129 7.07 15.40 -6.47
C ASN A 129 6.10 14.44 -7.16
N ILE A 130 6.47 13.17 -7.17
CA ILE A 130 5.65 12.02 -7.52
C ILE A 130 5.78 11.02 -6.39
N PRO A 131 4.68 10.46 -5.85
CA PRO A 131 4.78 9.38 -4.87
C PRO A 131 5.65 8.22 -5.39
N LEU A 132 6.68 7.82 -4.62
CA LEU A 132 7.73 6.89 -5.06
C LEU A 132 7.20 5.58 -5.65
N HIS A 133 6.10 5.06 -5.11
CA HIS A 133 5.50 3.83 -5.64
C HIS A 133 4.97 3.97 -7.06
N TYR A 134 4.54 5.17 -7.49
CA TYR A 134 4.18 5.44 -8.87
C TYR A 134 5.41 5.65 -9.76
N VAL A 135 6.47 6.21 -9.20
CA VAL A 135 7.78 6.28 -9.89
C VAL A 135 8.26 4.87 -10.22
N MET A 136 8.24 3.95 -9.23
CA MET A 136 8.62 2.54 -9.45
C MET A 136 7.71 1.85 -10.48
N GLN A 137 6.42 2.13 -10.47
CA GLN A 137 5.47 1.62 -11.46
C GLN A 137 5.87 2.05 -12.89
N CYS A 138 6.20 3.31 -13.10
CA CYS A 138 6.62 3.83 -14.40
C CYS A 138 7.96 3.22 -14.86
N TYR A 139 8.92 3.07 -13.96
CA TYR A 139 10.21 2.43 -14.28
C TYR A 139 10.05 0.94 -14.58
N HIS A 140 9.16 0.25 -13.89
CA HIS A 140 8.79 -1.13 -14.21
C HIS A 140 8.22 -1.23 -15.64
N TYR A 141 7.33 -0.31 -16.02
CA TYR A 141 6.80 -0.28 -17.38
C TYR A 141 7.87 -0.01 -18.44
N MET A 142 8.82 0.89 -18.16
CA MET A 142 9.97 1.10 -19.03
C MET A 142 10.82 -0.16 -19.14
N ALA A 143 11.12 -0.85 -18.03
CA ALA A 143 11.89 -2.09 -18.00
C ALA A 143 11.23 -3.18 -18.84
N VAL A 144 9.91 -3.38 -18.74
CA VAL A 144 9.16 -4.39 -19.48
C VAL A 144 9.04 -4.04 -20.96
N THR A 145 8.71 -2.79 -21.29
CA THR A 145 8.40 -2.36 -22.66
C THR A 145 9.62 -1.95 -23.47
N GLY A 146 10.75 -1.65 -22.80
CA GLY A 146 11.96 -1.09 -23.41
C GLY A 146 11.87 0.39 -23.78
N LYS A 147 10.75 1.05 -23.48
CA LYS A 147 10.52 2.48 -23.78
C LYS A 147 11.41 3.38 -22.93
N LYS A 148 11.90 4.45 -23.55
CA LYS A 148 12.90 5.31 -22.91
C LYS A 148 12.29 6.49 -22.14
N VAL A 149 11.00 6.73 -22.31
CA VAL A 149 10.27 7.80 -21.62
C VAL A 149 8.94 7.28 -21.09
N TRP A 150 8.60 7.68 -19.87
CA TRP A 150 7.26 7.48 -19.32
C TRP A 150 6.74 8.77 -18.74
N PHE A 151 5.51 9.11 -19.06
CA PHE A 151 4.80 10.20 -18.42
C PHE A 151 3.91 9.63 -17.32
N ILE A 152 3.77 10.40 -16.25
CA ILE A 152 2.71 10.20 -15.27
C ILE A 152 1.89 11.48 -15.20
N ALA A 153 0.58 11.35 -15.32
CA ALA A 153 -0.35 12.45 -15.20
C ALA A 153 -1.37 12.15 -14.10
N ALA A 154 -1.69 13.17 -13.32
CA ALA A 154 -2.65 13.03 -12.22
C ALA A 154 -3.65 14.19 -12.19
N VAL A 155 -4.92 13.85 -11.95
CA VAL A 155 -5.96 14.80 -11.55
C VAL A 155 -6.08 14.74 -10.02
N ILE A 156 -5.75 15.84 -9.35
CA ILE A 156 -5.99 16.03 -7.93
C ILE A 156 -7.44 16.55 -7.81
N LEU A 157 -8.34 15.69 -7.36
CA LEU A 157 -9.78 15.95 -7.35
C LEU A 157 -10.12 17.26 -6.62
N GLY A 158 -10.83 18.14 -7.33
CA GLY A 158 -11.23 19.45 -6.83
C GLY A 158 -10.09 20.47 -6.69
N ARG A 159 -8.87 20.19 -7.22
CA ARG A 159 -7.72 21.10 -7.14
C ARG A 159 -7.09 21.37 -8.50
N GLU A 160 -6.29 20.43 -9.03
CA GLU A 160 -5.43 20.69 -10.19
C GLU A 160 -5.17 19.44 -11.03
N PHE A 161 -4.67 19.67 -12.24
CA PHE A 161 -4.08 18.65 -13.09
C PHE A 161 -2.57 18.87 -13.15
N ILE A 162 -1.82 17.80 -13.00
CA ILE A 162 -0.36 17.80 -13.06
C ILE A 162 0.13 16.65 -13.94
N TYR A 163 1.31 16.82 -14.53
CA TYR A 163 2.02 15.72 -15.18
C TYR A 163 3.52 15.87 -14.99
N ARG A 164 4.23 14.74 -15.11
CA ARG A 164 5.70 14.67 -15.03
C ARG A 164 6.21 13.73 -16.10
N ARG A 165 7.42 13.98 -16.56
CA ARG A 165 8.15 13.15 -17.50
C ARG A 165 9.29 12.46 -16.77
N LEU A 166 9.35 11.13 -16.88
CA LEU A 166 10.42 10.27 -16.38
C LEU A 166 11.21 9.75 -17.55
N GLU A 167 12.53 9.77 -17.42
CA GLU A 167 13.44 9.25 -18.44
C GLU A 167 14.04 7.93 -17.96
N TRP A 168 14.46 7.12 -18.90
CA TRP A 168 15.15 5.87 -18.63
C TRP A 168 16.41 6.13 -17.81
N ASP A 169 16.56 5.38 -16.73
CA ASP A 169 17.71 5.38 -15.85
C ASP A 169 18.23 3.94 -15.72
N ASP A 170 19.41 3.68 -16.29
CA ASP A 170 19.98 2.32 -16.34
C ASP A 170 20.26 1.76 -14.93
N ASP A 171 20.76 2.60 -14.01
CA ASP A 171 21.09 2.17 -12.64
C ASP A 171 19.83 1.84 -11.85
N LEU A 172 18.81 2.69 -11.93
CA LEU A 172 17.54 2.50 -11.21
C LEU A 172 16.80 1.28 -11.78
N ILE A 173 16.71 1.16 -13.10
CA ILE A 173 16.05 0.02 -13.76
C ILE A 173 16.80 -1.28 -13.46
N GLY A 174 18.12 -1.29 -13.50
CA GLY A 174 18.93 -2.45 -13.16
C GLY A 174 18.70 -2.92 -11.73
N ARG A 175 18.63 -2.00 -10.77
CA ARG A 175 18.30 -2.31 -9.37
C ARG A 175 16.87 -2.83 -9.22
N LEU A 176 15.91 -2.21 -9.89
CA LEU A 176 14.51 -2.65 -9.86
C LEU A 176 14.37 -4.08 -10.39
N ILE A 177 14.95 -4.39 -11.55
CA ILE A 177 14.96 -5.74 -12.11
C ILE A 177 15.60 -6.74 -11.14
N SER A 178 16.71 -6.36 -10.48
CA SER A 178 17.36 -7.23 -9.49
C SER A 178 16.47 -7.55 -8.30
N ILE A 179 15.79 -6.53 -7.73
CA ILE A 179 14.86 -6.69 -6.60
C ILE A 179 13.67 -7.57 -6.99
N GLU A 180 13.06 -7.32 -8.15
CA GLU A 180 11.93 -8.11 -8.64
C GLU A 180 12.33 -9.55 -8.98
N THR A 181 13.55 -9.75 -9.53
CA THR A 181 14.12 -11.08 -9.81
C THR A 181 14.32 -11.87 -8.51
N ASP A 182 14.90 -11.23 -7.49
CA ASP A 182 15.08 -11.84 -6.18
C ASP A 182 13.73 -12.23 -5.56
N PHE A 183 12.78 -11.31 -5.55
CA PHE A 183 11.44 -11.54 -5.02
C PHE A 183 10.75 -12.71 -5.74
N TRP A 184 10.76 -12.72 -7.09
CA TRP A 184 10.11 -13.78 -7.83
C TRP A 184 10.78 -15.14 -7.63
N ASN A 185 12.09 -15.22 -7.81
CA ASN A 185 12.82 -16.48 -7.80
C ASN A 185 12.98 -17.08 -6.39
N ASN A 186 13.13 -16.23 -5.37
CA ASN A 186 13.38 -16.70 -4.00
C ASN A 186 12.12 -16.81 -3.16
N HIS A 187 11.04 -16.17 -3.54
CA HIS A 187 9.78 -16.22 -2.81
C HIS A 187 8.66 -16.85 -3.63
N VAL A 188 8.19 -16.21 -4.70
CA VAL A 188 7.01 -16.67 -5.45
C VAL A 188 7.25 -18.05 -6.06
N ALA A 189 8.31 -18.24 -6.83
CA ALA A 189 8.61 -19.50 -7.52
C ALA A 189 8.90 -20.67 -6.56
N LYS A 190 9.43 -20.38 -5.35
CA LYS A 190 9.72 -21.41 -4.34
C LYS A 190 8.58 -21.60 -3.34
N GLY A 191 7.53 -20.77 -3.36
CA GLY A 191 6.49 -20.78 -2.35
C GLY A 191 6.99 -20.40 -0.94
N ILE A 192 8.06 -19.62 -0.84
CA ILE A 192 8.67 -19.18 0.42
C ILE A 192 8.23 -17.74 0.69
N MET A 193 7.47 -17.55 1.77
CA MET A 193 7.00 -16.23 2.17
C MET A 193 8.16 -15.26 2.40
N PRO A 194 8.11 -14.01 1.87
CA PRO A 194 9.14 -13.01 2.13
C PRO A 194 9.18 -12.60 3.61
N PRO A 195 10.30 -12.01 4.09
CA PRO A 195 10.41 -11.58 5.47
C PRO A 195 9.38 -10.50 5.82
N PRO A 196 8.92 -10.42 7.10
CA PRO A 196 8.02 -9.39 7.56
C PRO A 196 8.73 -8.02 7.57
N ASP A 197 7.95 -6.97 7.25
CA ASP A 197 8.38 -5.57 7.18
C ASP A 197 7.85 -4.68 8.32
N GLY A 198 7.04 -5.25 9.23
CA GLY A 198 6.42 -4.54 10.34
C GLY A 198 5.18 -3.72 9.94
N SER A 199 4.71 -3.81 8.72
CA SER A 199 3.50 -3.13 8.28
C SER A 199 2.23 -3.84 8.74
N ARG A 200 1.13 -3.08 8.86
CA ARG A 200 -0.19 -3.66 9.12
C ARG A 200 -0.62 -4.65 8.04
N ALA A 201 -0.27 -4.40 6.78
CA ALA A 201 -0.55 -5.34 5.69
C ALA A 201 0.14 -6.70 5.89
N CYS A 202 1.32 -6.70 6.50
CA CYS A 202 2.02 -7.91 6.89
C CYS A 202 1.29 -8.66 8.01
N ASP A 203 0.80 -7.93 9.03
CA ASP A 203 0.00 -8.52 10.11
C ASP A 203 -1.27 -9.18 9.56
N GLU A 204 -2.00 -8.51 8.66
CA GLU A 204 -3.20 -9.05 8.01
C GLU A 204 -2.93 -10.37 7.25
N VAL A 205 -1.79 -10.45 6.54
CA VAL A 205 -1.37 -11.69 5.87
C VAL A 205 -1.06 -12.78 6.87
N LEU A 206 -0.30 -12.49 7.93
CA LEU A 206 0.03 -13.46 8.98
C LEU A 206 -1.21 -13.99 9.70
N GLU A 207 -2.18 -13.12 9.98
CA GLU A 207 -3.47 -13.49 10.58
C GLU A 207 -4.27 -14.41 9.65
N GLN A 208 -4.30 -14.15 8.34
CA GLN A 208 -4.98 -14.99 7.36
C GLN A 208 -4.33 -16.38 7.23
N TYR A 209 -2.98 -16.45 7.16
CA TYR A 209 -2.27 -17.71 7.03
C TYR A 209 -2.31 -18.54 8.31
N PHE A 210 -2.29 -17.91 9.48
CA PHE A 210 -2.16 -18.55 10.77
C PHE A 210 -3.34 -18.24 11.70
N HIS A 211 -4.55 -18.19 11.15
CA HIS A 211 -5.78 -17.80 11.86
C HIS A 211 -6.14 -18.72 13.01
N THR A 212 -5.74 -20.02 12.97
CA THR A 212 -6.07 -21.02 13.99
C THR A 212 -4.78 -21.56 14.65
N ALA A 213 -4.70 -21.45 15.98
CA ALA A 213 -3.61 -22.07 16.73
C ALA A 213 -3.83 -23.59 16.86
N LYS A 214 -2.75 -24.35 16.77
CA LYS A 214 -2.74 -25.76 17.16
C LYS A 214 -2.70 -25.83 18.69
N THR A 215 -3.77 -26.31 19.31
CA THR A 215 -3.89 -26.41 20.78
C THR A 215 -2.75 -27.27 21.35
N ALA A 216 -2.15 -26.80 22.46
CA ALA A 216 -1.06 -27.46 23.17
C ALA A 216 0.21 -27.75 22.32
N SER A 217 0.36 -27.10 21.17
CA SER A 217 1.57 -27.19 20.36
C SER A 217 2.58 -26.09 20.75
N ALA A 218 3.83 -26.48 20.95
CA ALA A 218 4.92 -25.56 21.25
C ALA A 218 6.10 -25.80 20.30
N ILE A 219 6.82 -24.74 19.95
CA ILE A 219 8.07 -24.80 19.19
C ILE A 219 9.16 -24.02 19.93
N ALA A 220 10.41 -24.42 19.76
CA ALA A 220 11.55 -23.68 20.27
C ALA A 220 11.85 -22.49 19.33
N LEU A 221 11.99 -21.29 19.89
CA LEU A 221 12.36 -20.05 19.16
C LEU A 221 13.89 -19.95 19.06
N VAL A 222 14.52 -20.85 18.30
CA VAL A 222 15.97 -20.86 18.15
C VAL A 222 16.43 -19.61 17.39
N GLY A 223 17.38 -18.86 17.99
CA GLY A 223 17.95 -17.66 17.39
C GLY A 223 17.10 -16.38 17.53
N PHE A 224 16.02 -16.38 18.30
CA PHE A 224 15.18 -15.21 18.51
C PHE A 224 15.51 -14.42 19.79
N ASP A 225 16.35 -14.94 20.70
CA ASP A 225 16.61 -14.30 21.99
C ASP A 225 17.11 -12.86 21.87
N GLU A 226 18.05 -12.59 20.96
CA GLU A 226 18.56 -11.23 20.74
C GLU A 226 17.48 -10.29 20.21
N LYS A 227 16.63 -10.76 19.27
CA LYS A 227 15.51 -9.96 18.74
C LYS A 227 14.47 -9.68 19.83
N LEU A 228 14.19 -10.64 20.69
CA LEU A 228 13.25 -10.46 21.81
C LEU A 228 13.80 -9.51 22.87
N ARG A 229 15.10 -9.59 23.22
CA ARG A 229 15.74 -8.59 24.11
C ARG A 229 15.68 -7.20 23.48
N ARG A 230 15.98 -7.09 22.17
CA ARG A 230 15.89 -5.80 21.48
C ARG A 230 14.47 -5.22 21.49
N ARG A 231 13.46 -6.08 21.36
CA ARG A 231 12.05 -5.69 21.51
C ARG A 231 11.77 -5.10 22.90
N GLU A 232 12.27 -5.73 23.98
CA GLU A 232 12.09 -5.22 25.35
C GLU A 232 12.80 -3.87 25.56
N GLU A 233 14.01 -3.70 25.03
CA GLU A 233 14.70 -2.40 25.05
C GLU A 233 13.88 -1.32 24.32
N ILE A 234 13.32 -1.63 23.14
CA ILE A 234 12.47 -0.71 22.38
C ILE A 234 11.22 -0.33 23.19
N LEU A 235 10.59 -1.29 23.87
CA LEU A 235 9.43 -1.01 24.72
C LEU A 235 9.80 -0.08 25.90
N GLY A 236 11.00 -0.26 26.46
CA GLY A 236 11.54 0.66 27.47
C GLY A 236 11.62 2.10 26.95
N PHE A 237 12.27 2.31 25.79
CA PHE A 237 12.37 3.63 25.16
C PHE A 237 11.02 4.22 24.81
N ILE A 238 10.07 3.42 24.32
CA ILE A 238 8.72 3.88 24.03
C ILE A 238 8.04 4.38 25.31
N SER A 239 8.18 3.63 26.43
CA SER A 239 7.62 4.05 27.73
C SER A 239 8.20 5.38 28.22
N GLU A 240 9.52 5.53 28.17
CA GLU A 240 10.22 6.76 28.56
C GLU A 240 9.75 7.97 27.71
N LEU A 241 9.67 7.82 26.39
CA LEU A 241 9.20 8.86 25.49
C LEU A 241 7.72 9.21 25.71
N GLN A 242 6.89 8.23 26.03
CA GLN A 242 5.48 8.45 26.36
C GLN A 242 5.31 9.21 27.69
N GLU A 243 6.17 8.95 28.65
CA GLU A 243 6.19 9.68 29.93
C GLU A 243 6.61 11.14 29.72
N GLU A 244 7.66 11.37 28.90
CA GLU A 244 8.10 12.73 28.55
C GLU A 244 7.00 13.48 27.78
N GLN A 245 6.39 12.87 26.77
CA GLN A 245 5.24 13.46 26.05
C GLN A 245 4.12 13.85 27.01
N LYS A 246 3.77 12.94 27.93
CA LYS A 246 2.70 13.17 28.91
C LYS A 246 3.04 14.30 29.86
N GLN A 247 4.32 14.42 30.27
CA GLN A 247 4.77 15.53 31.12
C GLN A 247 4.58 16.87 30.39
N ILE A 248 5.02 16.97 29.14
CA ILE A 248 4.84 18.17 28.31
C ILE A 248 3.34 18.54 28.19
N GLU A 249 2.49 17.57 27.91
CA GLU A 249 1.05 17.77 27.84
C GLU A 249 0.45 18.24 29.16
N GLN A 250 0.95 17.75 30.30
CA GLN A 250 0.53 18.18 31.64
C GLN A 250 0.97 19.61 31.95
N GLU A 251 2.18 20.00 31.56
CA GLU A 251 2.67 21.38 31.71
C GLU A 251 1.81 22.35 30.89
N VAL A 252 1.46 21.99 29.66
CA VAL A 252 0.57 22.80 28.82
C VAL A 252 -0.82 22.91 29.44
N LYS A 253 -1.40 21.81 29.94
CA LYS A 253 -2.71 21.81 30.61
C LYS A 253 -2.69 22.65 31.90
N LEU A 254 -1.61 22.55 32.66
CA LEU A 254 -1.43 23.39 33.86
C LEU A 254 -1.40 24.89 33.53
N PHE A 255 -0.76 25.25 32.41
CA PHE A 255 -0.74 26.64 31.93
C PHE A 255 -2.11 27.07 31.39
N MET A 256 -2.84 26.20 30.72
CA MET A 256 -4.16 26.49 30.16
C MET A 256 -5.24 26.68 31.23
N GLN A 257 -5.12 26.05 32.40
CA GLN A 257 -6.14 26.06 33.47
C GLN A 257 -7.55 25.77 32.92
N ASP A 258 -8.49 26.70 33.06
CA ASP A 258 -9.88 26.56 32.60
C ASP A 258 -10.11 27.02 31.15
N ASN A 259 -9.05 27.34 30.41
CA ASN A 259 -9.17 27.80 29.04
C ASN A 259 -9.24 26.61 28.07
N GLU A 260 -10.19 26.61 27.13
CA GLU A 260 -10.36 25.57 26.15
C GLU A 260 -9.36 25.65 25.00
N LEU A 261 -8.80 26.82 24.72
CA LEU A 261 -7.91 27.07 23.58
C LEU A 261 -6.66 27.83 24.02
N ALA A 262 -5.52 27.42 23.50
CA ALA A 262 -4.25 28.12 23.62
C ALA A 262 -3.52 28.14 22.26
N SER A 263 -2.66 29.11 22.05
CA SER A 263 -1.82 29.20 20.86
C SER A 263 -0.44 29.74 21.21
N SER A 264 0.55 29.22 20.49
CA SER A 264 1.89 29.77 20.38
C SER A 264 2.13 30.22 18.93
N ASP A 265 3.34 30.66 18.63
CA ASP A 265 3.72 31.05 17.26
C ASP A 265 3.57 29.88 16.26
N SER A 266 3.80 28.65 16.71
CA SER A 266 3.84 27.45 15.86
C SER A 266 2.71 26.45 16.12
N PHE A 267 2.02 26.52 17.28
CA PHE A 267 1.04 25.49 17.68
C PHE A 267 -0.28 26.10 18.13
N ARG A 268 -1.36 25.39 17.85
CA ARG A 268 -2.69 25.61 18.43
C ARG A 268 -3.07 24.40 19.27
N VAL A 269 -3.47 24.63 20.50
CA VAL A 269 -3.87 23.59 21.46
C VAL A 269 -5.33 23.76 21.79
N SER A 270 -6.06 22.68 21.89
CA SER A 270 -7.44 22.65 22.37
C SER A 270 -7.59 21.60 23.45
N TRP A 271 -8.21 21.99 24.58
CA TRP A 271 -8.54 21.13 25.70
C TRP A 271 -9.98 21.42 26.14
N LYS A 272 -10.91 20.81 25.40
CA LYS A 272 -12.35 21.10 25.52
C LYS A 272 -13.07 20.05 26.36
N ASN A 273 -14.17 20.45 26.99
CA ASN A 273 -15.12 19.51 27.56
C ASN A 273 -15.77 18.69 26.43
N ILE A 274 -15.85 17.38 26.63
CA ILE A 274 -16.49 16.45 25.70
C ILE A 274 -17.48 15.60 26.50
N ASP A 275 -18.75 15.70 26.15
CA ASP A 275 -19.80 14.85 26.69
C ASP A 275 -19.90 13.61 25.78
N ALA A 276 -19.66 12.43 26.34
CA ALA A 276 -19.78 11.16 25.61
C ALA A 276 -20.66 10.18 26.37
N THR A 277 -21.68 9.68 25.68
CA THR A 277 -22.49 8.57 26.19
C THR A 277 -21.82 7.26 25.84
N LYS A 278 -21.47 6.45 26.82
CA LYS A 278 -20.94 5.09 26.63
C LYS A 278 -21.95 4.07 27.16
N LEU A 279 -22.15 3.00 26.41
CA LEU A 279 -22.93 1.87 26.89
C LEU A 279 -22.16 1.15 27.99
N ASP A 280 -22.79 0.96 29.14
CA ASP A 280 -22.30 0.09 30.21
C ASP A 280 -22.58 -1.37 29.83
N THR A 281 -21.67 -1.93 29.03
CA THR A 281 -21.80 -3.30 28.53
C THR A 281 -21.76 -4.33 29.65
N LYS A 282 -21.11 -4.03 30.79
CA LYS A 282 -21.10 -4.91 31.96
C LYS A 282 -22.48 -4.97 32.59
N ARG A 283 -23.10 -3.81 32.82
CA ARG A 283 -24.45 -3.70 33.37
C ARG A 283 -25.49 -4.31 32.40
N ILE A 284 -25.35 -4.09 31.09
CA ILE A 284 -26.23 -4.73 30.09
C ILE A 284 -26.13 -6.25 30.17
N LYS A 285 -24.93 -6.80 30.29
CA LYS A 285 -24.72 -8.24 30.41
C LYS A 285 -25.33 -8.83 31.68
N GLU A 286 -25.32 -8.09 32.79
CA GLU A 286 -25.86 -8.52 34.08
C GLU A 286 -27.39 -8.33 34.15
N GLU A 287 -27.94 -7.20 33.71
CA GLU A 287 -29.35 -6.85 33.85
C GLU A 287 -30.21 -7.29 32.65
N ARG A 288 -29.63 -7.40 31.45
CA ARG A 288 -30.33 -7.69 30.19
C ARG A 288 -29.51 -8.67 29.32
N PRO A 289 -29.26 -9.89 29.81
CA PRO A 289 -28.40 -10.87 29.14
C PRO A 289 -28.90 -11.26 27.74
N GLU A 290 -30.20 -11.20 27.51
CA GLU A 290 -30.80 -11.44 26.19
C GLU A 290 -30.35 -10.38 25.15
N LEU A 291 -30.33 -9.12 25.50
CA LEU A 291 -29.85 -8.05 24.60
C LEU A 291 -28.36 -8.19 24.35
N TYR A 292 -27.57 -8.54 25.37
CA TYR A 292 -26.15 -8.77 25.20
C TYR A 292 -25.87 -9.94 24.26
N ALA A 293 -26.66 -11.01 24.31
CA ALA A 293 -26.52 -12.17 23.42
C ALA A 293 -26.96 -11.84 21.97
N ASP A 294 -28.06 -11.11 21.80
CA ASP A 294 -28.64 -10.78 20.50
C ASP A 294 -27.72 -9.82 19.69
N TYR A 295 -27.04 -8.87 20.37
CA TYR A 295 -26.17 -7.88 19.75
C TYR A 295 -24.68 -8.17 19.93
N GLY A 296 -24.33 -9.23 20.66
CA GLY A 296 -22.95 -9.69 20.84
C GLY A 296 -22.38 -10.33 19.58
N LYS A 297 -21.19 -9.92 19.15
CA LYS A 297 -20.44 -10.59 18.08
C LYS A 297 -19.25 -11.32 18.68
N VAL A 298 -19.08 -12.59 18.34
CA VAL A 298 -17.89 -13.36 18.71
C VAL A 298 -16.80 -13.07 17.68
N PHE A 299 -15.67 -12.58 18.16
CA PHE A 299 -14.46 -12.39 17.37
C PHE A 299 -13.43 -13.45 17.75
N HIS A 300 -12.89 -14.12 16.75
CA HIS A 300 -11.79 -15.05 16.94
C HIS A 300 -10.49 -14.37 16.54
N SER A 301 -9.56 -14.25 17.47
CA SER A 301 -8.23 -13.69 17.22
C SER A 301 -7.16 -14.46 18.01
N ARG A 302 -5.92 -14.40 17.54
CA ARG A 302 -4.77 -14.92 18.28
C ARG A 302 -4.10 -13.78 19.03
N ARG A 303 -3.88 -13.94 20.34
CA ARG A 303 -3.15 -12.96 21.15
C ARG A 303 -1.67 -13.29 21.12
N PHE A 304 -0.85 -12.34 20.65
CA PHE A 304 0.61 -12.43 20.75
C PHE A 304 1.07 -11.82 22.06
N GLU A 305 1.81 -12.58 22.86
CA GLU A 305 2.33 -12.14 24.15
C GLU A 305 3.78 -12.64 24.30
N VAL A 306 4.66 -11.79 24.78
CA VAL A 306 6.05 -12.13 25.13
C VAL A 306 6.23 -11.91 26.62
N LYS A 307 6.72 -12.94 27.33
CA LYS A 307 7.07 -12.87 28.76
C LYS A 307 8.50 -13.34 28.92
N ALA A 308 9.24 -12.69 29.81
CA ALA A 308 10.52 -13.20 30.25
C ALA A 308 10.32 -14.55 30.95
N ALA A 309 11.25 -15.47 30.72
CA ALA A 309 11.24 -16.82 31.33
C ALA A 309 11.73 -16.79 32.78
#